data_6eb355e5b0cebef5edaf33be86d9e810
#
_entry.id   6eb355e5b0cebef5edaf33be86d9e810
#
_cell.length_a   1.000
_cell.length_b   1.000
_cell.length_c   1.000
_cell.angle_alpha   90.00
_cell.angle_beta   90.00
_cell.angle_gamma   90.00
#
_symmetry.space_group_name_H-M   'P 1'
#
loop_
_entity.id
_entity.type
_entity.pdbx_description
1 polymer ?
#
loop_
_entity_poly.entity_id
_entity_poly.type
_entity_poly.pdbx_seq_one_letter_code
_entity_poly.pdbx_strand_id
1 'polypeptide(L)' 'SDGLFSFSVNVNRATANSSDQLLRTGRRTVSTSVRDNAEISVVGELPPQTAKRISDSIKFRAAQ' A
#
# COMPACT_ATOMS: atom_id res chain seq x y z
N SER A 1 18.11 -0.74 -16.56
CA SER A 1 17.06 -0.09 -15.80
C SER A 1 17.66 1.01 -14.94
N ASP A 2 16.91 2.00 -14.71
CA ASP A 2 17.38 3.15 -13.94
C ASP A 2 16.70 3.24 -12.59
N GLY A 3 16.41 2.11 -12.02
CA GLY A 3 15.92 2.07 -10.66
C GLY A 3 14.43 2.29 -10.50
N LEU A 4 13.70 2.15 -11.58
CA LEU A 4 12.25 2.23 -11.50
C LEU A 4 11.71 0.98 -10.86
N PHE A 5 10.65 1.16 -10.08
CA PHE A 5 9.97 0.06 -9.43
C PHE A 5 8.64 -0.21 -10.11
N SER A 6 8.31 -1.48 -10.23
CA SER A 6 7.00 -1.90 -10.70
C SER A 6 6.13 -2.21 -9.49
N PHE A 7 4.99 -1.58 -9.38
CA PHE A 7 4.11 -1.85 -8.27
C PHE A 7 2.66 -1.58 -8.65
N SER A 8 1.76 -2.13 -7.84
CA SER A 8 0.32 -1.91 -7.98
C SER A 8 -0.22 -1.34 -6.68
N VAL A 9 -1.22 -0.50 -6.80
CA VAL A 9 -1.91 0.06 -5.64
C VAL A 9 -3.38 -0.32 -5.75
N ASN A 10 -3.92 -0.91 -4.69
CA ASN A 10 -5.32 -1.25 -4.60
C ASN A 10 -5.93 -0.55 -3.40
N VAL A 11 -7.10 0.01 -3.57
CA VAL A 11 -7.82 0.69 -2.50
C VAL A 11 -9.20 0.07 -2.40
N ASN A 12 -9.51 -0.47 -1.24
CA ASN A 12 -10.79 -1.10 -0.97
C ASN A 12 -11.37 -0.53 0.31
N ARG A 13 -12.66 -0.73 0.51
CA ARG A 13 -13.27 -0.37 1.77
C ARG A 13 -12.72 -1.25 2.88
N ALA A 14 -12.33 -0.66 3.99
CA ALA A 14 -11.86 -1.43 5.13
C ALA A 14 -13.00 -2.24 5.73
N THR A 15 -12.65 -3.39 6.29
CA THR A 15 -13.60 -4.25 6.98
C THR A 15 -13.12 -4.42 8.42
N ALA A 16 -13.91 -5.15 9.21
CA ALA A 16 -13.53 -5.43 10.60
C ALA A 16 -12.24 -6.22 10.69
N ASN A 17 -11.87 -6.93 9.63
CA ASN A 17 -10.65 -7.74 9.60
C ASN A 17 -9.46 -7.01 8.99
N SER A 18 -9.65 -5.79 8.51
CA SER A 18 -8.57 -5.03 7.92
C SER A 18 -7.61 -4.56 9.00
N SER A 19 -6.32 -4.66 8.74
CA SER A 19 -5.30 -4.19 9.65
C SER A 19 -4.04 -3.87 8.88
N ASP A 20 -3.18 -3.06 9.48
CA ASP A 20 -1.90 -2.75 8.88
C ASP A 20 -1.05 -4.01 8.86
N GLN A 21 -0.43 -4.29 7.73
CA GLN A 21 0.44 -5.44 7.57
C GLN A 21 1.56 -5.12 6.62
N LEU A 22 2.69 -5.78 6.82
CA LEU A 22 3.82 -5.67 5.94
C LEU A 22 4.40 -7.06 5.74
N LEU A 23 4.34 -7.53 4.51
CA LEU A 23 4.88 -8.84 4.17
C LEU A 23 5.99 -8.67 3.16
N ARG A 24 7.02 -9.47 3.30
CA ARG A 24 8.13 -9.45 2.37
C ARG A 24 8.49 -10.88 2.00
N THR A 25 8.42 -11.18 0.71
CA THR A 25 8.76 -12.49 0.21
C THR A 25 9.75 -12.31 -0.94
N GLY A 26 10.99 -12.69 -0.69
CA GLY A 26 12.03 -12.44 -1.67
C GLY A 26 12.16 -10.94 -1.91
N ARG A 27 11.95 -10.53 -3.14
CA ARG A 27 12.05 -9.11 -3.51
C ARG A 27 10.69 -8.42 -3.54
N ARG A 28 9.64 -9.15 -3.22
CA ARG A 28 8.27 -8.65 -3.29
C ARG A 28 7.84 -8.14 -1.94
N THR A 29 7.24 -6.97 -1.93
CA THR A 29 6.68 -6.36 -0.74
C THR A 29 5.17 -6.23 -0.93
N VAL A 30 4.43 -6.57 0.12
CA VAL A 30 3.00 -6.32 0.21
C VAL A 30 2.78 -5.48 1.45
N SER A 31 2.39 -4.25 1.26
CA SER A 31 2.15 -3.32 2.35
C SER A 31 0.67 -2.96 2.38
N THR A 32 0.02 -3.25 3.49
CA THR A 32 -1.39 -2.94 3.67
C THR A 32 -1.53 -1.94 4.79
N SER A 33 -2.25 -0.87 4.56
CA SER A 33 -2.49 0.18 5.54
C SER A 33 -3.98 0.48 5.59
N VAL A 34 -4.48 0.77 6.78
CA VAL A 34 -5.89 1.10 6.98
C VAL A 34 -5.97 2.52 7.49
N ARG A 35 -6.71 3.36 6.76
CA ARG A 35 -6.99 4.71 7.22
C ARG A 35 -8.21 5.25 6.48
N ASP A 36 -8.96 6.11 7.15
CA ASP A 36 -10.15 6.76 6.57
C ASP A 36 -11.15 5.73 6.04
N ASN A 37 -11.28 4.61 6.74
CA ASN A 37 -12.18 3.52 6.37
C ASN A 37 -11.79 2.85 5.06
N ALA A 38 -10.55 2.99 4.66
CA ALA A 38 -10.04 2.37 3.44
C ALA A 38 -8.86 1.48 3.76
N GLU A 39 -8.73 0.42 2.99
CA GLU A 39 -7.59 -0.47 3.04
C GLU A 39 -6.77 -0.24 1.78
N ILE A 40 -5.54 0.19 1.96
CA ILE A 40 -4.64 0.52 0.86
C ILE A 40 -3.56 -0.55 0.79
N SER A 41 -3.45 -1.21 -0.34
CA SER A 41 -2.43 -2.24 -0.54
C SER A 41 -1.48 -1.82 -1.63
N VAL A 42 -0.19 -1.86 -1.33
CA VAL A 42 0.88 -1.59 -2.30
C VAL A 42 1.66 -2.88 -2.45
N VAL A 43 1.71 -3.40 -3.67
CA VAL A 43 2.34 -4.69 -3.95
C VAL A 43 3.35 -4.51 -5.08
N GLY A 44 4.56 -4.98 -4.87
CA GLY A 44 5.55 -4.90 -5.94
C GLY A 44 6.96 -5.24 -5.45
N GLU A 45 7.88 -5.20 -6.39
CA GLU A 45 9.29 -5.44 -6.07
C GLU A 45 9.93 -4.11 -5.73
N LEU A 46 9.72 -3.69 -4.50
CA LEU A 46 10.25 -2.44 -4.00
C LEU A 46 10.55 -2.57 -2.52
N PRO A 47 11.44 -1.71 -2.00
CA PRO A 47 11.75 -1.76 -0.57
C PRO A 47 10.50 -1.45 0.27
N PRO A 48 10.39 -2.07 1.45
CA PRO A 48 9.23 -1.81 2.31
C PRO A 48 9.06 -0.33 2.66
N GLN A 49 10.13 0.38 2.86
CA GLN A 49 10.07 1.82 3.15
C GLN A 49 9.44 2.60 2.00
N THR A 50 9.78 2.21 0.78
CA THR A 50 9.22 2.85 -0.40
C THR A 50 7.73 2.56 -0.51
N ALA A 51 7.34 1.32 -0.25
CA ALA A 51 5.93 0.95 -0.28
C ALA A 51 5.13 1.77 0.73
N LYS A 52 5.70 1.97 1.92
CA LYS A 52 5.03 2.75 2.94
C LYS A 52 4.90 4.22 2.54
N ARG A 53 5.93 4.77 1.92
CA ARG A 53 5.85 6.15 1.42
C ARG A 53 4.76 6.31 0.38
N ILE A 54 4.65 5.35 -0.52
CA ILE A 54 3.61 5.37 -1.53
C ILE A 54 2.25 5.33 -0.87
N SER A 55 2.07 4.42 0.08
CA SER A 55 0.81 4.31 0.80
C SER A 55 0.46 5.60 1.53
N ASP A 56 1.45 6.20 2.20
CA ASP A 56 1.23 7.42 2.97
C ASP A 56 0.92 8.62 2.09
N SER A 57 1.33 8.58 0.83
CA SER A 57 1.11 9.70 -0.09
C SER A 57 -0.29 9.68 -0.70
N ILE A 58 -1.02 8.59 -0.55
CA ILE A 58 -2.35 8.49 -1.11
C ILE A 58 -3.32 9.31 -0.26
N LYS A 59 -4.08 10.17 -0.91
CA LYS A 59 -5.02 11.03 -0.24
C LYS A 59 -6.41 10.79 -0.78
N PHE A 60 -7.38 10.91 0.09
CA PHE A 60 -8.77 10.75 -0.27
C PHE A 60 -9.46 12.09 -0.23
N ARG A 61 -10.29 12.32 -1.23
CA ARG A 61 -11.12 13.50 -1.22
C ARG A 61 -12.35 13.23 -0.37
N ALA A 62 -12.76 14.25 0.36
CA ALA A 62 -14.02 14.14 1.08
C ALA A 62 -15.16 13.99 0.08
N ALA A 63 -16.14 13.19 0.44
CA ALA A 63 -17.34 13.07 -0.39
C ALA A 63 -18.10 14.39 -0.38
N GLN A 64 -18.64 14.73 -1.50
CA GLN A 64 -19.40 15.96 -1.64
C GLN A 64 -20.89 15.68 -1.62
#